data_5e4054fbd826654e1a0e8a12fc4a0d25
#
_entry.id   5e4054fbd826654e1a0e8a12fc4a0d25
#
_cell.length_a   1.000
_cell.length_b   1.000
_cell.length_c   1.000
_cell.angle_alpha   90.00
_cell.angle_beta   90.00
_cell.angle_gamma   90.00
#
_symmetry.space_group_name_H-M   'P 1'
#
loop_
_entity.id
_entity.type
_entity.pdbx_description
1 polymer ?
#
loop_
_entity_poly.entity_id
_entity_poly.type
_entity_poly.pdbx_seq_one_letter_code
_entity_poly.pdbx_strand_id
1 'polypeptide(L)'
;MAGRFLRRTIAALGVLALGGVLSPASATLVQVTVTNTSGDGGLGLTPLYFGFHNGTVDLFDVGDAASDGIREIAETGDFSVLRDERLAQQADSVGGVALGVAQGLPGPIEPGESATFIVDLDAVANRFAFFAAMLLPSNDTFVGVDDPTRFALFDDLGNFLGPQTIDITGLFAYDAGTEVNDASVTGGAAFVQGRDIAAGLDENALIAAASSLDDFLGLTLANGSILSGDIDFLSEPANFVFAQIEISEVPLPPAMLLMGAGLLGVGFASRRRSKRAA
;
A
#
# COMPACT_ATOMS: atom_id res chain seq x y z
N MET A 1 -67.84 2.79 -61.74
CA MET A 1 -66.36 2.62 -61.78
C MET A 1 -65.84 2.99 -60.44
N ALA A 2 -65.35 2.00 -59.68
CA ALA A 2 -64.98 2.14 -58.31
C ALA A 2 -63.44 2.31 -58.21
N GLY A 3 -62.96 3.43 -57.64
CA GLY A 3 -61.58 3.66 -57.35
C GLY A 3 -61.25 3.35 -55.89
N ARG A 4 -60.50 2.28 -55.67
CA ARG A 4 -60.01 1.86 -54.33
C ARG A 4 -58.80 2.69 -53.93
N PHE A 5 -58.89 3.48 -52.85
CA PHE A 5 -57.77 4.12 -52.18
C PHE A 5 -57.08 3.11 -51.26
N LEU A 6 -55.85 2.81 -51.58
CA LEU A 6 -54.95 1.96 -50.77
C LEU A 6 -54.24 2.84 -49.71
N ARG A 7 -54.62 2.70 -48.41
CA ARG A 7 -53.91 3.35 -47.30
C ARG A 7 -52.67 2.54 -46.98
N ARG A 8 -51.51 3.12 -47.20
CA ARG A 8 -50.20 2.59 -46.71
C ARG A 8 -50.00 3.00 -45.27
N THR A 9 -50.01 2.02 -44.36
CA THR A 9 -49.65 2.18 -42.98
C THR A 9 -48.13 2.08 -42.89
N ILE A 10 -47.44 3.17 -42.50
CA ILE A 10 -46.01 3.18 -42.21
C ILE A 10 -45.88 2.81 -40.74
N ALA A 11 -45.35 1.61 -40.47
CA ALA A 11 -44.92 1.21 -39.12
C ALA A 11 -43.57 1.83 -38.83
N ALA A 12 -43.52 2.78 -37.91
CA ALA A 12 -42.28 3.34 -37.40
C ALA A 12 -41.68 2.36 -36.36
N LEU A 13 -40.61 1.68 -36.75
CA LEU A 13 -39.80 0.88 -35.83
C LEU A 13 -38.97 1.85 -34.96
N GLY A 14 -39.37 2.01 -33.71
CA GLY A 14 -38.54 2.73 -32.72
C GLY A 14 -37.37 1.86 -32.28
N VAL A 15 -36.15 2.21 -32.70
CA VAL A 15 -34.94 1.62 -32.17
C VAL A 15 -34.70 2.23 -30.79
N LEU A 16 -34.93 1.48 -29.72
CA LEU A 16 -34.50 1.81 -28.38
C LEU A 16 -32.99 1.56 -28.34
N ALA A 17 -32.18 2.61 -28.48
CA ALA A 17 -30.78 2.54 -28.18
C ALA A 17 -30.62 2.51 -26.63
N LEU A 18 -30.39 1.33 -26.07
CA LEU A 18 -29.85 1.20 -24.73
C LEU A 18 -28.41 1.75 -24.80
N GLY A 19 -28.24 3.04 -24.56
CA GLY A 19 -26.96 3.63 -24.27
C GLY A 19 -26.54 3.10 -22.89
N GLY A 20 -25.71 2.08 -22.86
CA GLY A 20 -24.97 1.72 -21.65
C GLY A 20 -24.20 2.96 -21.20
N VAL A 21 -24.58 3.51 -20.07
CA VAL A 21 -23.78 4.54 -19.39
C VAL A 21 -22.58 3.79 -18.87
N LEU A 22 -21.46 3.82 -19.62
CA LEU A 22 -20.15 3.51 -19.06
C LEU A 22 -19.93 4.57 -17.98
N SER A 23 -20.17 4.22 -16.72
CA SER A 23 -19.68 5.03 -15.61
C SER A 23 -18.16 5.11 -15.80
N PRO A 24 -17.56 6.30 -15.87
CA PRO A 24 -16.11 6.39 -15.79
C PRO A 24 -15.70 5.66 -14.51
N ALA A 25 -14.65 4.86 -14.57
CA ALA A 25 -14.00 4.34 -13.36
C ALA A 25 -13.78 5.54 -12.45
N SER A 26 -14.44 5.55 -11.31
CA SER A 26 -14.31 6.65 -10.35
C SER A 26 -13.06 6.34 -9.57
N ALA A 27 -12.03 7.15 -9.74
CA ALA A 27 -10.87 7.10 -8.88
C ALA A 27 -11.31 7.27 -7.42
N THR A 28 -10.83 6.38 -6.55
CA THR A 28 -11.16 6.39 -5.12
C THR A 28 -10.00 6.97 -4.34
N LEU A 29 -10.25 8.10 -3.67
CA LEU A 29 -9.25 8.72 -2.82
C LEU A 29 -9.21 7.96 -1.48
N VAL A 30 -8.05 7.36 -1.19
CA VAL A 30 -7.85 6.49 -0.02
C VAL A 30 -6.79 7.11 0.88
N GLN A 31 -7.07 7.13 2.17
CA GLN A 31 -6.10 7.44 3.22
C GLN A 31 -5.55 6.14 3.80
N VAL A 32 -4.24 6.08 3.92
CA VAL A 32 -3.51 5.01 4.59
C VAL A 32 -2.80 5.60 5.80
N THR A 33 -3.06 5.05 6.97
CA THR A 33 -2.39 5.39 8.23
C THR A 33 -1.66 4.17 8.75
N VAL A 34 -0.39 4.32 9.06
CA VAL A 34 0.44 3.29 9.70
C VAL A 34 0.76 3.74 11.12
N THR A 35 0.50 2.90 12.10
CA THR A 35 0.87 3.13 13.49
C THR A 35 1.80 2.01 13.94
N ASN A 36 3.02 2.34 14.34
CA ASN A 36 3.91 1.38 14.98
C ASN A 36 3.36 1.07 16.39
N THR A 37 2.94 -0.16 16.60
CA THR A 37 2.32 -0.63 17.85
C THR A 37 3.30 -1.32 18.78
N SER A 38 4.58 -1.40 18.43
CA SER A 38 5.64 -1.86 19.34
C SER A 38 5.62 -1.01 20.61
N GLY A 39 5.83 -1.63 21.74
CA GLY A 39 5.95 -0.93 23.02
C GLY A 39 7.25 -0.09 23.11
N ASP A 40 7.37 0.69 24.17
CA ASP A 40 8.57 1.47 24.44
C ASP A 40 9.85 0.60 24.38
N GLY A 41 10.85 1.07 23.64
CA GLY A 41 12.08 0.32 23.40
C GLY A 41 11.92 -0.88 22.46
N GLY A 42 10.82 -0.99 21.74
CA GLY A 42 10.57 -2.03 20.75
C GLY A 42 11.16 -1.72 19.38
N LEU A 43 10.74 -2.49 18.38
CA LEU A 43 11.25 -2.42 17.00
C LEU A 43 10.65 -1.24 16.24
N GLY A 44 11.48 -0.57 15.42
CA GLY A 44 11.06 0.45 14.46
C GLY A 44 10.88 -0.11 13.07
N LEU A 45 10.32 0.71 12.18
CA LEU A 45 10.22 0.44 10.75
C LEU A 45 10.87 1.58 9.98
N THR A 46 11.63 1.30 8.93
CA THR A 46 11.99 2.36 7.97
C THR A 46 10.72 2.94 7.35
N PRO A 47 10.77 4.02 6.54
CA PRO A 47 9.61 4.48 5.80
C PRO A 47 8.89 3.30 5.14
N LEU A 48 7.60 3.10 5.49
CA LEU A 48 6.84 1.97 4.97
C LEU A 48 6.34 2.28 3.57
N TYR A 49 6.88 1.56 2.59
CA TYR A 49 6.49 1.67 1.19
C TYR A 49 5.25 0.83 0.90
N PHE A 50 4.31 1.41 0.18
CA PHE A 50 3.11 0.75 -0.33
C PHE A 50 3.11 0.71 -1.85
N GLY A 51 2.60 -0.39 -2.41
CA GLY A 51 2.21 -0.48 -3.81
C GLY A 51 0.75 -0.92 -3.92
N PHE A 52 0.06 -0.36 -4.92
CA PHE A 52 -1.31 -0.70 -5.27
C PHE A 52 -1.33 -1.14 -6.72
N HIS A 53 -1.84 -2.35 -6.98
CA HIS A 53 -1.69 -3.03 -8.27
C HIS A 53 -2.89 -3.93 -8.61
N ASN A 54 -2.91 -4.49 -9.81
CA ASN A 54 -4.00 -5.34 -10.30
C ASN A 54 -3.86 -6.84 -9.96
N GLY A 55 -2.85 -7.21 -9.17
CA GLY A 55 -2.53 -8.59 -8.79
C GLY A 55 -1.38 -9.22 -9.60
N THR A 56 -0.75 -8.45 -10.52
CA THR A 56 0.38 -8.96 -11.32
C THR A 56 1.75 -8.52 -10.80
N VAL A 57 1.80 -7.60 -9.84
CA VAL A 57 3.06 -7.19 -9.21
C VAL A 57 3.37 -8.18 -8.10
N ASP A 58 4.44 -8.91 -8.27
CA ASP A 58 4.99 -9.85 -7.31
C ASP A 58 6.46 -9.47 -7.06
N LEU A 59 6.81 -9.14 -5.83
CA LEU A 59 8.10 -8.55 -5.52
C LEU A 59 9.11 -9.56 -4.97
N PHE A 60 8.62 -10.62 -4.33
CA PHE A 60 9.45 -11.69 -3.82
C PHE A 60 8.62 -12.94 -3.51
N ASP A 61 9.28 -14.09 -3.52
CA ASP A 61 8.79 -15.36 -3.02
C ASP A 61 9.74 -15.90 -1.95
N VAL A 62 9.18 -16.43 -0.87
CA VAL A 62 9.98 -17.16 0.13
C VAL A 62 10.63 -18.38 -0.51
N GLY A 63 11.95 -18.49 -0.38
CA GLY A 63 12.74 -19.56 -0.99
C GLY A 63 13.42 -19.15 -2.30
N ASP A 64 13.23 -17.92 -2.77
CA ASP A 64 13.95 -17.34 -3.89
C ASP A 64 15.04 -16.34 -3.41
N ALA A 65 15.94 -15.98 -4.29
CA ALA A 65 16.94 -14.95 -4.02
C ALA A 65 16.28 -13.56 -4.02
N ALA A 66 16.70 -12.70 -3.11
CA ALA A 66 16.23 -11.33 -3.08
C ALA A 66 16.56 -10.60 -4.40
N SER A 67 15.57 -9.83 -4.92
CA SER A 67 15.82 -8.86 -5.99
C SER A 67 16.69 -7.71 -5.49
N ASP A 68 17.21 -6.88 -6.40
CA ASP A 68 17.94 -5.67 -6.01
C ASP A 68 17.04 -4.73 -5.18
N GLY A 69 15.75 -4.69 -5.48
CA GLY A 69 14.77 -3.88 -4.74
C GLY A 69 14.51 -4.39 -3.32
N ILE A 70 14.37 -5.72 -3.15
CA ILE A 70 14.24 -6.34 -1.82
C ILE A 70 15.53 -6.18 -1.02
N ARG A 71 16.70 -6.40 -1.63
CA ARG A 71 17.99 -6.14 -0.98
C ARG A 71 18.07 -4.72 -0.46
N GLU A 72 17.84 -3.73 -1.32
CA GLU A 72 18.01 -2.31 -0.97
C GLU A 72 17.06 -1.88 0.15
N ILE A 73 15.79 -2.30 0.11
CA ILE A 73 14.84 -1.96 1.17
C ILE A 73 15.15 -2.69 2.47
N ALA A 74 15.66 -3.93 2.41
CA ALA A 74 15.97 -4.76 3.58
C ALA A 74 17.25 -4.31 4.31
N GLU A 75 18.27 -3.86 3.57
CA GLU A 75 19.56 -3.44 4.12
C GLU A 75 19.58 -1.95 4.52
N THR A 76 18.89 -1.09 3.74
CA THR A 76 19.03 0.38 3.91
C THR A 76 17.70 1.10 4.18
N GLY A 77 16.56 0.44 3.91
CA GLY A 77 15.25 1.06 3.95
C GLY A 77 14.93 1.92 2.73
N ASP A 78 15.79 1.95 1.70
CA ASP A 78 15.51 2.67 0.46
C ASP A 78 14.61 1.84 -0.47
N PHE A 79 13.43 2.36 -0.74
CA PHE A 79 12.41 1.72 -1.59
C PHE A 79 12.52 2.11 -3.07
N SER A 80 13.51 2.91 -3.46
CA SER A 80 13.57 3.47 -4.83
C SER A 80 13.71 2.40 -5.91
N VAL A 81 14.54 1.39 -5.68
CA VAL A 81 14.72 0.26 -6.62
C VAL A 81 13.48 -0.61 -6.65
N LEU A 82 12.90 -0.94 -5.48
CA LEU A 82 11.66 -1.71 -5.37
C LEU A 82 10.48 -1.03 -6.08
N ARG A 83 10.39 0.30 -5.98
CA ARG A 83 9.42 1.11 -6.74
C ARG A 83 9.60 0.93 -8.25
N ASP A 84 10.84 0.95 -8.74
CA ASP A 84 11.14 0.84 -10.16
C ASP A 84 10.85 -0.58 -10.67
N GLU A 85 11.12 -1.63 -9.88
CA GLU A 85 10.73 -3.02 -10.14
C GLU A 85 9.21 -3.18 -10.23
N ARG A 86 8.45 -2.58 -9.29
CA ARG A 86 6.98 -2.53 -9.35
C ARG A 86 6.49 -1.89 -10.65
N LEU A 87 7.05 -0.73 -11.03
CA LEU A 87 6.65 -0.01 -12.24
C LEU A 87 7.04 -0.77 -13.52
N ALA A 88 8.10 -1.56 -13.49
CA ALA A 88 8.48 -2.43 -14.60
C ALA A 88 7.50 -3.59 -14.79
N GLN A 89 6.93 -4.13 -13.71
CA GLN A 89 5.91 -5.19 -13.76
C GLN A 89 4.54 -4.62 -14.15
N GLN A 90 4.17 -3.45 -13.62
CA GLN A 90 2.89 -2.79 -13.93
C GLN A 90 3.07 -1.26 -13.91
N ALA A 91 3.11 -0.64 -15.09
CA ALA A 91 3.41 0.79 -15.26
C ALA A 91 2.32 1.73 -14.70
N ASP A 92 1.06 1.29 -14.63
CA ASP A 92 -0.09 2.03 -14.07
C ASP A 92 -0.38 1.68 -12.61
N SER A 93 0.48 0.88 -11.97
CA SER A 93 0.44 0.69 -10.53
C SER A 93 0.79 1.97 -9.78
N VAL A 94 0.20 2.19 -8.62
CA VAL A 94 0.41 3.39 -7.80
C VAL A 94 1.20 3.03 -6.56
N GLY A 95 1.99 3.96 -6.02
CA GLY A 95 2.73 3.80 -4.77
C GLY A 95 2.48 4.93 -3.79
N GLY A 96 2.72 4.66 -2.52
CA GLY A 96 2.70 5.64 -1.44
C GLY A 96 3.72 5.28 -0.37
N VAL A 97 4.05 6.23 0.49
CA VAL A 97 5.03 6.02 1.55
C VAL A 97 4.53 6.65 2.85
N ALA A 98 4.51 5.86 3.92
CA ALA A 98 4.31 6.37 5.26
C ALA A 98 5.68 6.73 5.86
N LEU A 99 5.86 7.99 6.25
CA LEU A 99 7.12 8.54 6.73
C LEU A 99 7.00 8.90 8.21
N GLY A 100 7.88 8.35 9.05
CA GLY A 100 8.05 8.82 10.42
C GLY A 100 8.67 10.22 10.45
N VAL A 101 8.40 10.98 11.50
CA VAL A 101 8.82 12.37 11.64
C VAL A 101 9.69 12.63 12.88
N ALA A 102 9.72 11.69 13.82
CA ALA A 102 10.41 11.86 15.11
C ALA A 102 11.92 12.15 14.95
N GLN A 103 12.58 11.55 13.95
CA GLN A 103 13.99 11.75 13.62
C GLN A 103 14.22 12.69 12.42
N GLY A 104 13.21 13.43 11.99
CA GLY A 104 13.22 14.24 10.77
C GLY A 104 12.69 13.47 9.57
N LEU A 105 12.55 14.14 8.43
CA LEU A 105 12.01 13.54 7.20
C LEU A 105 13.12 13.29 6.17
N PRO A 106 13.11 12.12 5.47
CA PRO A 106 12.33 10.93 5.77
C PRO A 106 12.88 10.20 7.00
N GLY A 107 12.03 9.86 7.96
CA GLY A 107 12.42 9.17 9.18
C GLY A 107 11.76 7.80 9.33
N PRO A 108 12.34 6.93 10.18
CA PRO A 108 11.69 5.67 10.56
C PRO A 108 10.40 5.96 11.33
N ILE A 109 9.47 5.02 11.30
CA ILE A 109 8.26 5.02 12.13
C ILE A 109 8.63 4.34 13.44
N GLU A 110 8.88 5.14 14.47
CA GLU A 110 9.32 4.64 15.79
C GLU A 110 8.14 4.08 16.61
N PRO A 111 8.43 3.30 17.68
CA PRO A 111 7.39 2.81 18.58
C PRO A 111 6.40 3.89 19.03
N GLY A 112 5.11 3.67 18.84
CA GLY A 112 4.03 4.61 19.16
C GLY A 112 3.81 5.73 18.15
N GLU A 113 4.63 5.85 17.11
CA GLU A 113 4.48 6.85 16.07
C GLU A 113 3.46 6.42 15.01
N SER A 114 2.75 7.41 14.42
CA SER A 114 1.83 7.20 13.30
C SER A 114 2.22 8.07 12.12
N ALA A 115 2.12 7.51 10.93
CA ALA A 115 2.39 8.17 9.66
C ALA A 115 1.21 7.97 8.70
N THR A 116 0.88 9.00 7.91
CA THR A 116 -0.29 8.96 7.01
C THR A 116 0.06 9.50 5.64
N PHE A 117 -0.49 8.89 4.60
CA PHE A 117 -0.50 9.44 3.25
C PHE A 117 -1.85 9.23 2.58
N ILE A 118 -2.11 9.95 1.49
CA ILE A 118 -3.33 9.86 0.69
C ILE A 118 -2.93 9.47 -0.73
N VAL A 119 -3.70 8.58 -1.34
CA VAL A 119 -3.47 8.07 -2.68
C VAL A 119 -4.80 7.98 -3.43
N ASP A 120 -4.74 8.20 -4.75
CA ASP A 120 -5.88 8.06 -5.66
C ASP A 120 -5.77 6.72 -6.41
N LEU A 121 -6.78 5.84 -6.26
CA LEU A 121 -6.75 4.47 -6.75
C LEU A 121 -7.81 4.24 -7.82
N ASP A 122 -7.40 3.64 -8.94
CA ASP A 122 -8.30 3.04 -9.92
C ASP A 122 -8.64 1.61 -9.48
N ALA A 123 -9.94 1.28 -9.40
CA ALA A 123 -10.40 -0.01 -8.87
C ALA A 123 -9.96 -1.24 -9.68
N VAL A 124 -9.56 -1.07 -10.94
CA VAL A 124 -9.09 -2.16 -11.81
C VAL A 124 -7.56 -2.26 -11.77
N ALA A 125 -6.87 -1.12 -11.93
CA ALA A 125 -5.42 -1.08 -11.96
C ALA A 125 -4.78 -1.23 -10.56
N ASN A 126 -5.52 -0.87 -9.49
CA ASN A 126 -4.98 -0.80 -8.12
C ASN A 126 -5.83 -1.61 -7.12
N ARG A 127 -6.26 -2.79 -7.54
CA ARG A 127 -7.18 -3.64 -6.78
C ARG A 127 -6.59 -4.20 -5.48
N PHE A 128 -5.29 -4.50 -5.48
CA PHE A 128 -4.59 -5.13 -4.36
C PHE A 128 -3.51 -4.21 -3.82
N ALA A 129 -3.18 -4.40 -2.56
CA ALA A 129 -2.11 -3.68 -1.89
C ALA A 129 -1.02 -4.61 -1.38
N PHE A 130 0.22 -4.14 -1.43
CA PHE A 130 1.34 -4.69 -0.67
C PHE A 130 2.03 -3.58 0.11
N PHE A 131 2.86 -3.99 1.07
CA PHE A 131 3.75 -3.10 1.80
C PHE A 131 5.13 -3.74 1.95
N ALA A 132 6.17 -2.90 2.13
CA ALA A 132 7.50 -3.35 2.47
C ALA A 132 8.25 -2.26 3.26
N ALA A 133 9.04 -2.67 4.27
CA ALA A 133 9.95 -1.82 5.02
C ALA A 133 11.01 -2.68 5.71
N MET A 134 12.18 -2.11 5.97
CA MET A 134 13.16 -2.74 6.85
C MET A 134 12.66 -2.69 8.30
N LEU A 135 12.89 -3.76 9.05
CA LEU A 135 12.65 -3.84 10.48
C LEU A 135 13.91 -3.38 11.24
N LEU A 136 13.75 -2.44 12.18
CA LEU A 136 14.85 -1.79 12.85
C LEU A 136 14.94 -2.13 14.36
N PRO A 137 16.13 -2.45 14.88
CA PRO A 137 17.40 -2.63 14.17
C PRO A 137 17.52 -4.02 13.56
N SER A 138 18.20 -4.14 12.43
CA SER A 138 18.59 -5.42 11.85
C SER A 138 19.69 -5.21 10.79
N ASN A 139 20.14 -6.28 10.14
CA ASN A 139 21.02 -6.21 8.97
C ASN A 139 20.18 -6.15 7.68
N ASP A 140 19.30 -7.14 7.48
CA ASP A 140 18.47 -7.28 6.28
C ASP A 140 17.09 -7.89 6.58
N THR A 141 16.61 -7.75 7.83
CA THR A 141 15.26 -8.18 8.17
C THR A 141 14.25 -7.14 7.68
N PHE A 142 13.25 -7.58 6.94
CA PHE A 142 12.19 -6.71 6.42
C PHE A 142 10.79 -7.27 6.72
N VAL A 143 9.79 -6.39 6.68
CA VAL A 143 8.38 -6.78 6.64
C VAL A 143 7.86 -6.60 5.22
N GLY A 144 7.06 -7.56 4.73
CA GLY A 144 6.56 -7.54 3.36
C GLY A 144 5.36 -8.45 3.14
N VAL A 145 4.84 -8.46 1.92
CA VAL A 145 3.71 -9.30 1.48
C VAL A 145 4.17 -10.21 0.36
N ASP A 146 4.24 -11.51 0.64
CA ASP A 146 4.65 -12.57 -0.28
C ASP A 146 3.55 -12.89 -1.31
N ASP A 147 2.28 -13.01 -0.89
CA ASP A 147 1.14 -13.24 -1.80
C ASP A 147 0.63 -11.90 -2.36
N PRO A 148 0.82 -11.62 -3.67
CA PRO A 148 0.44 -10.35 -4.28
C PRO A 148 -1.07 -10.07 -4.24
N THR A 149 -1.90 -11.07 -3.98
CA THR A 149 -3.37 -10.94 -3.94
C THR A 149 -3.96 -10.94 -2.53
N ARG A 150 -3.11 -10.97 -1.51
CA ARG A 150 -3.52 -11.11 -0.11
C ARG A 150 -4.45 -10.01 0.39
N PHE A 151 -4.20 -8.77 0.02
CA PHE A 151 -4.95 -7.61 0.49
C PHE A 151 -5.73 -6.94 -0.64
N ALA A 152 -6.95 -7.45 -0.90
CA ALA A 152 -7.85 -6.84 -1.86
C ALA A 152 -8.51 -5.59 -1.26
N LEU A 153 -8.48 -4.48 -1.99
CA LEU A 153 -9.16 -3.22 -1.65
C LEU A 153 -10.48 -3.05 -2.40
N PHE A 154 -10.60 -3.69 -3.57
CA PHE A 154 -11.79 -3.62 -4.40
C PHE A 154 -12.29 -5.03 -4.77
N ASP A 155 -13.60 -5.18 -4.89
CA ASP A 155 -14.23 -6.40 -5.39
C ASP A 155 -14.08 -6.55 -6.93
N ASP A 156 -14.58 -7.65 -7.50
CA ASP A 156 -14.53 -7.91 -8.94
C ASP A 156 -15.38 -6.92 -9.76
N LEU A 157 -16.26 -6.17 -9.12
CA LEU A 157 -17.11 -5.15 -9.74
C LEU A 157 -16.52 -3.74 -9.62
N GLY A 158 -15.37 -3.60 -8.96
CA GLY A 158 -14.68 -2.32 -8.73
C GLY A 158 -15.27 -1.51 -7.58
N ASN A 159 -16.04 -2.11 -6.66
CA ASN A 159 -16.49 -1.43 -5.45
C ASN A 159 -15.40 -1.53 -4.38
N PHE A 160 -15.11 -0.42 -3.70
CA PHE A 160 -14.24 -0.43 -2.54
C PHE A 160 -14.84 -1.30 -1.43
N LEU A 161 -14.04 -2.20 -0.86
CA LEU A 161 -14.49 -3.17 0.15
C LEU A 161 -14.76 -2.54 1.53
N GLY A 162 -14.57 -1.23 1.65
CA GLY A 162 -14.74 -0.49 2.89
C GLY A 162 -13.44 -0.35 3.68
N PRO A 163 -13.49 0.32 4.85
CA PRO A 163 -12.33 0.47 5.71
C PRO A 163 -11.75 -0.88 6.14
N GLN A 164 -10.43 -0.98 6.10
CA GLN A 164 -9.70 -2.19 6.47
C GLN A 164 -8.64 -1.87 7.52
N THR A 165 -8.39 -2.82 8.40
CA THR A 165 -7.28 -2.82 9.34
C THR A 165 -6.42 -4.04 9.06
N ILE A 166 -5.12 -3.84 8.87
CA ILE A 166 -4.14 -4.89 8.61
C ILE A 166 -3.09 -4.81 9.71
N ASP A 167 -2.94 -5.88 10.47
CA ASP A 167 -1.86 -6.00 11.45
C ASP A 167 -0.61 -6.56 10.76
N ILE A 168 0.50 -5.82 10.79
CA ILE A 168 1.81 -6.31 10.38
C ILE A 168 2.35 -7.14 11.54
N THR A 169 2.17 -8.46 11.43
CA THR A 169 2.59 -9.42 12.47
C THR A 169 3.93 -10.06 12.15
N GLY A 170 4.47 -10.84 13.07
CA GLY A 170 5.66 -11.66 12.83
C GLY A 170 5.57 -12.60 11.62
N LEU A 171 4.36 -12.92 11.15
CA LEU A 171 4.15 -13.69 9.92
C LEU A 171 4.55 -12.93 8.63
N PHE A 172 4.72 -11.62 8.71
CA PHE A 172 5.16 -10.77 7.62
C PHE A 172 6.64 -10.37 7.74
N ALA A 173 7.36 -10.90 8.72
CA ALA A 173 8.78 -10.64 8.92
C ALA A 173 9.61 -11.69 8.18
N TYR A 174 10.51 -11.21 7.33
CA TYR A 174 11.40 -12.02 6.50
C TYR A 174 12.84 -11.59 6.68
N ASP A 175 13.74 -12.55 6.51
CA ASP A 175 15.17 -12.37 6.33
C ASP A 175 15.42 -12.36 4.82
N ALA A 176 16.06 -11.32 4.30
CA ALA A 176 16.30 -11.21 2.86
C ALA A 176 17.41 -12.14 2.39
N GLY A 177 18.24 -12.68 3.32
CA GLY A 177 19.37 -13.56 3.02
C GLY A 177 20.49 -12.84 2.28
N THR A 178 20.55 -11.54 2.38
CA THR A 178 21.51 -10.69 1.67
C THR A 178 22.69 -10.28 2.54
N GLU A 179 22.47 -10.10 3.85
CA GLU A 179 23.51 -9.84 4.84
C GLU A 179 23.46 -10.82 6.01
N VAL A 180 24.65 -11.16 6.54
CA VAL A 180 24.76 -11.96 7.75
C VAL A 180 24.19 -11.21 8.94
N ASN A 181 23.27 -11.81 9.68
CA ASN A 181 22.73 -11.24 10.92
C ASN A 181 23.81 -11.13 12.00
N ASP A 182 24.37 -9.93 12.19
CA ASP A 182 25.48 -9.65 13.12
C ASP A 182 25.25 -8.36 13.92
N ALA A 183 24.88 -8.50 15.17
CA ALA A 183 24.71 -7.38 16.12
C ALA A 183 26.04 -6.80 16.66
N SER A 184 27.19 -7.33 16.25
CA SER A 184 28.52 -6.88 16.72
C SER A 184 28.87 -5.48 16.20
N VAL A 185 29.95 -4.91 16.71
CA VAL A 185 30.40 -3.54 16.35
C VAL A 185 30.71 -3.41 14.86
N THR A 186 31.10 -4.48 14.22
CA THR A 186 31.49 -4.53 12.81
C THR A 186 30.43 -5.17 11.93
N GLY A 187 29.25 -5.49 12.49
CA GLY A 187 28.21 -6.26 11.81
C GLY A 187 27.38 -5.48 10.80
N GLY A 188 27.52 -4.16 10.71
CA GLY A 188 26.82 -3.36 9.71
C GLY A 188 25.34 -3.06 9.99
N ALA A 189 24.77 -3.56 11.08
CA ALA A 189 23.35 -3.43 11.39
C ALA A 189 22.82 -1.98 11.34
N ALA A 190 21.72 -1.79 10.64
CA ALA A 190 21.08 -0.49 10.51
C ALA A 190 20.45 -0.01 11.83
N PHE A 191 20.38 1.31 11.98
CA PHE A 191 19.75 2.01 13.11
C PHE A 191 20.41 1.74 14.48
N VAL A 192 21.58 1.14 14.55
CA VAL A 192 22.38 1.00 15.77
C VAL A 192 23.42 2.12 15.84
N GLN A 193 23.50 2.81 16.99
CA GLN A 193 24.41 3.93 17.16
C GLN A 193 25.88 3.52 16.91
N GLY A 194 26.57 4.31 16.08
CA GLY A 194 27.98 4.10 15.77
C GLY A 194 28.30 2.91 14.88
N ARG A 195 27.30 2.32 14.23
CA ARG A 195 27.49 1.30 13.20
C ARG A 195 27.61 1.96 11.81
N ASP A 196 28.35 1.28 10.95
CA ASP A 196 28.44 1.62 9.52
C ASP A 196 27.69 0.51 8.75
N ILE A 197 26.55 0.84 8.17
CA ILE A 197 25.73 -0.11 7.41
C ILE A 197 26.49 -0.71 6.22
N ALA A 198 27.51 0.00 5.70
CA ALA A 198 28.34 -0.54 4.62
C ALA A 198 29.37 -1.60 5.10
N ALA A 199 29.41 -1.89 6.41
CA ALA A 199 30.29 -2.92 6.97
C ALA A 199 29.63 -4.32 7.00
N GLY A 200 28.36 -4.44 6.63
CA GLY A 200 27.65 -5.72 6.55
C GLY A 200 28.37 -6.73 5.64
N LEU A 201 28.21 -7.99 5.94
CA LEU A 201 28.82 -9.10 5.19
C LEU A 201 27.76 -9.80 4.35
N ASP A 202 27.98 -9.89 3.03
CA ASP A 202 27.10 -10.63 2.13
C ASP A 202 26.88 -12.06 2.60
N GLU A 203 25.62 -12.49 2.73
CA GLU A 203 25.26 -13.88 3.06
C GLU A 203 25.03 -14.73 1.83
N ASN A 204 24.35 -14.21 0.83
CA ASN A 204 23.94 -14.91 -0.39
C ASN A 204 23.03 -16.13 -0.13
N ALA A 205 22.15 -16.01 0.85
CA ALA A 205 21.10 -16.97 1.15
C ALA A 205 19.82 -16.67 0.35
N LEU A 206 18.75 -17.42 0.61
CA LEU A 206 17.43 -17.21 0.02
C LEU A 206 16.52 -16.53 1.03
N ILE A 207 15.52 -15.80 0.55
CA ILE A 207 14.51 -15.19 1.41
C ILE A 207 13.84 -16.27 2.26
N ALA A 208 13.79 -16.05 3.56
CA ALA A 208 13.22 -16.96 4.53
C ALA A 208 12.37 -16.20 5.56
N ALA A 209 11.64 -16.93 6.41
CA ALA A 209 11.06 -16.30 7.60
C ALA A 209 12.18 -15.70 8.46
N ALA A 210 11.95 -14.52 9.02
CA ALA A 210 12.95 -13.81 9.82
C ALA A 210 13.44 -14.66 11.00
N SER A 211 14.71 -14.50 11.33
CA SER A 211 15.33 -15.07 12.54
C SER A 211 15.17 -14.13 13.75
N SER A 212 15.59 -14.59 14.95
CA SER A 212 15.52 -13.75 16.16
C SER A 212 16.44 -12.52 16.03
N LEU A 213 15.95 -11.41 16.57
CA LEU A 213 16.70 -10.17 16.76
C LEU A 213 17.19 -9.98 18.21
N ASP A 214 17.17 -11.03 19.04
CA ASP A 214 17.52 -10.96 20.47
C ASP A 214 18.96 -10.47 20.71
N ASP A 215 19.87 -10.72 19.79
CA ASP A 215 21.28 -10.26 19.87
C ASP A 215 21.40 -8.73 19.81
N PHE A 216 20.36 -8.04 19.37
CA PHE A 216 20.30 -6.57 19.36
C PHE A 216 19.78 -5.98 20.69
N LEU A 217 19.23 -6.79 21.61
CA LEU A 217 18.76 -6.31 22.91
C LEU A 217 19.87 -5.64 23.71
N GLY A 218 19.53 -4.51 24.31
CA GLY A 218 20.47 -3.69 25.09
C GLY A 218 21.36 -2.77 24.27
N LEU A 219 21.32 -2.82 22.94
CA LEU A 219 22.05 -1.89 22.09
C LEU A 219 21.41 -0.49 22.10
N THR A 220 22.27 0.53 22.03
CA THR A 220 21.81 1.91 21.85
C THR A 220 21.51 2.14 20.37
N LEU A 221 20.29 2.60 20.07
CA LEU A 221 19.82 2.88 18.74
C LEU A 221 20.28 4.26 18.24
N ALA A 222 20.17 4.53 16.95
CA ALA A 222 20.59 5.80 16.35
C ALA A 222 19.84 7.02 16.93
N ASN A 223 18.62 6.84 17.42
CA ASN A 223 17.82 7.87 18.10
C ASN A 223 18.23 8.08 19.58
N GLY A 224 19.19 7.32 20.08
CA GLY A 224 19.68 7.37 21.47
C GLY A 224 18.87 6.54 22.47
N SER A 225 17.78 5.87 22.05
CA SER A 225 17.07 4.92 22.90
C SER A 225 17.84 3.60 23.02
N ILE A 226 17.40 2.73 23.93
CA ILE A 226 17.94 1.37 24.09
C ILE A 226 16.85 0.38 23.63
N LEU A 227 17.24 -0.57 22.77
CA LEU A 227 16.34 -1.69 22.43
C LEU A 227 16.16 -2.56 23.67
N SER A 228 14.99 -2.50 24.29
CA SER A 228 14.71 -3.14 25.59
C SER A 228 13.27 -3.65 25.71
N GLY A 229 12.47 -3.44 24.66
CA GLY A 229 11.09 -3.91 24.61
C GLY A 229 10.97 -5.40 24.34
N ASP A 230 9.74 -5.88 24.28
CA ASP A 230 9.45 -7.21 23.78
C ASP A 230 9.67 -7.23 22.26
N ILE A 231 10.58 -8.08 21.79
CA ILE A 231 10.91 -8.27 20.38
C ILE A 231 10.81 -9.75 19.96
N ASP A 232 10.31 -10.61 20.81
CA ASP A 232 10.15 -12.03 20.51
C ASP A 232 8.91 -12.29 19.61
N PHE A 233 9.05 -11.92 18.35
CA PHE A 233 8.02 -12.18 17.34
C PHE A 233 8.03 -13.64 16.83
N LEU A 234 8.97 -14.48 17.26
CA LEU A 234 9.08 -15.86 16.82
C LEU A 234 8.26 -16.82 17.68
N SER A 235 8.06 -16.53 18.96
CA SER A 235 7.29 -17.39 19.86
C SER A 235 5.82 -17.49 19.44
N GLU A 236 5.21 -16.37 19.07
CA GLU A 236 3.83 -16.28 18.63
C GLU A 236 3.68 -15.33 17.43
N PRO A 237 4.22 -15.69 16.25
CA PRO A 237 4.36 -14.75 15.14
C PRO A 237 3.01 -14.18 14.64
N ALA A 238 1.91 -14.91 14.78
CA ALA A 238 0.59 -14.43 14.40
C ALA A 238 0.00 -13.39 15.38
N ASN A 239 0.49 -13.36 16.62
CA ASN A 239 -0.01 -12.48 17.68
C ASN A 239 0.92 -11.30 17.96
N PHE A 240 2.17 -11.38 17.56
CA PHE A 240 3.11 -10.27 17.69
C PHE A 240 2.87 -9.23 16.59
N VAL A 241 2.45 -8.04 16.96
CA VAL A 241 2.11 -6.97 16.00
C VAL A 241 3.16 -5.87 16.06
N PHE A 242 3.91 -5.67 14.97
CA PHE A 242 4.87 -4.57 14.82
C PHE A 242 4.15 -3.24 14.58
N ALA A 243 3.20 -3.25 13.67
CA ALA A 243 2.44 -2.07 13.30
C ALA A 243 1.03 -2.44 12.82
N GLN A 244 0.14 -1.46 12.86
CA GLN A 244 -1.19 -1.54 12.31
C GLN A 244 -1.36 -0.58 11.15
N ILE A 245 -1.92 -1.06 10.05
CA ILE A 245 -2.29 -0.26 8.87
C ILE A 245 -3.80 -0.09 8.86
N GLU A 246 -4.25 1.17 8.80
CA GLU A 246 -5.65 1.51 8.58
C GLU A 246 -5.80 2.10 7.17
N ILE A 247 -6.72 1.54 6.37
CA ILE A 247 -7.04 1.98 5.02
C ILE A 247 -8.49 2.40 4.99
N SER A 248 -8.78 3.64 4.57
CA SER A 248 -10.15 4.16 4.50
C SER A 248 -10.32 5.14 3.35
N GLU A 249 -11.55 5.24 2.82
CA GLU A 249 -11.87 6.31 1.86
C GLU A 249 -11.81 7.69 2.52
N VAL A 250 -11.26 8.66 1.78
CA VAL A 250 -11.34 10.07 2.16
C VAL A 250 -12.71 10.60 1.79
N PRO A 251 -13.55 11.04 2.75
CA PRO A 251 -14.87 11.56 2.44
C PRO A 251 -14.78 12.79 1.54
N LEU A 252 -15.52 12.77 0.41
CA LEU A 252 -15.61 13.95 -0.44
C LEU A 252 -16.27 15.11 0.32
N PRO A 253 -15.72 16.34 0.25
CA PRO A 253 -16.35 17.49 0.89
C PRO A 253 -17.82 17.64 0.45
N PRO A 254 -18.76 17.89 1.37
CA PRO A 254 -20.18 18.04 1.03
C PRO A 254 -20.45 19.10 -0.06
N ALA A 255 -19.56 20.08 -0.19
CA ALA A 255 -19.63 21.10 -1.23
C ALA A 255 -19.51 20.54 -2.67
N MET A 256 -18.75 19.46 -2.88
CA MET A 256 -18.62 18.82 -4.20
C MET A 256 -19.91 18.08 -4.59
N LEU A 257 -20.57 17.43 -3.63
CA LEU A 257 -21.89 16.80 -3.83
C LEU A 257 -22.97 17.83 -4.15
N LEU A 258 -22.97 18.96 -3.45
CA LEU A 258 -23.89 20.07 -3.68
C LEU A 258 -23.65 20.74 -5.03
N MET A 259 -22.40 20.87 -5.47
CA MET A 259 -22.06 21.46 -6.77
C MET A 259 -22.50 20.54 -7.92
N GLY A 260 -22.30 19.22 -7.80
CA GLY A 260 -22.82 18.22 -8.75
C GLY A 260 -24.34 18.25 -8.85
N ALA A 261 -25.05 18.26 -7.73
CA ALA A 261 -26.51 18.36 -7.68
C ALA A 261 -27.01 19.70 -8.25
N GLY A 262 -26.31 20.81 -7.97
CA GLY A 262 -26.61 22.13 -8.52
C GLY A 262 -26.50 22.19 -10.04
N LEU A 263 -25.44 21.63 -10.63
CA LEU A 263 -25.25 21.58 -12.08
C LEU A 263 -26.32 20.72 -12.78
N LEU A 264 -26.69 19.58 -12.19
CA LEU A 264 -27.80 18.76 -12.69
C LEU A 264 -29.12 19.53 -12.64
N GLY A 265 -29.40 20.25 -11.54
CA GLY A 265 -30.60 21.08 -11.39
C GLY A 265 -30.69 22.17 -12.46
N VAL A 266 -29.60 22.86 -12.75
CA VAL A 266 -29.53 23.88 -13.82
C VAL A 266 -29.74 23.26 -15.19
N GLY A 267 -29.16 22.08 -15.48
CA GLY A 267 -29.34 21.35 -16.72
C GLY A 267 -30.79 20.94 -16.96
N PHE A 268 -31.51 20.47 -15.95
CA PHE A 268 -32.94 20.17 -16.02
C PHE A 268 -33.81 21.41 -16.19
N ALA A 269 -33.50 22.51 -15.55
CA ALA A 269 -34.24 23.77 -15.68
C ALA A 269 -34.11 24.38 -17.09
N SER A 270 -32.91 24.31 -17.69
CA SER A 270 -32.66 24.79 -19.06
C SER A 270 -33.43 23.99 -20.12
N ARG A 271 -33.47 22.64 -19.97
CA ARG A 271 -34.27 21.79 -20.87
C ARG A 271 -35.76 22.03 -20.81
N ARG A 272 -36.34 22.41 -19.64
CA ARG A 272 -37.76 22.77 -19.51
C ARG A 272 -38.08 24.09 -20.15
N ARG A 273 -37.15 25.07 -20.17
CA ARG A 273 -37.37 26.36 -20.85
C ARG A 273 -37.37 26.25 -22.37
N SER A 274 -36.50 25.41 -22.96
CA SER A 274 -36.47 25.22 -24.40
C SER A 274 -37.72 24.55 -24.97
N LYS A 275 -38.41 23.70 -24.19
CA LYS A 275 -39.69 23.04 -24.59
C LYS A 275 -40.93 23.94 -24.46
N ARG A 276 -40.84 25.12 -23.81
CA ARG A 276 -41.95 26.10 -23.72
C ARG A 276 -41.88 27.22 -24.76
N ALA A 277 -40.76 27.29 -25.50
CA ALA A 277 -40.52 28.30 -26.52
C ALA A 277 -40.64 27.76 -27.97
N ALA A 278 -41.02 26.49 -28.13
CA ALA A 278 -41.41 25.84 -29.37
C ALA A 278 -42.89 25.42 -29.33
#